data_62fedb2d9b37c8a2c1f425136a668a67
#
_entry.id   62fedb2d9b37c8a2c1f425136a668a67
#
_cell.length_a   1.000
_cell.length_b   1.000
_cell.length_c   1.000
_cell.angle_alpha   90.00
_cell.angle_beta   90.00
_cell.angle_gamma   90.00
#
_symmetry.space_group_name_H-M   'P 1'
#
loop_
_entity.id
_entity.type
_entity.pdbx_description
1 polymer ?
#
loop_
_entity_poly.entity_id
_entity_poly.type
_entity_poly.pdbx_seq_one_letter_code
_entity_poly.pdbx_strand_id
1 'polypeptide(L)'
;MTDGAETTLIEVDGIEKVFSVRRRAGRLRRVRHEVRAVDGITFRVPRGEMVGYIGPNGAGKSTTIKMLTGILTPSGGRLRVAGIDPARERTRLARRIGVVFGQRTTLWWDLPLKDSYELVRRMYRVPGPVYRANFARCVELLGLGPLLDVPVRQLSLGQRMRGDIAAALLHDPEVLYLDEPTIGLDVISKAKVREFLREVNAERGTTVLLTTHDLTDIEQLCRRVMVIDHGRLVYDGGLAGLRAAGEGERTLVVDLERELPPIDGVPGARTVKVEGPRQWLAFPAAQSAAPLVAAVAERFPLVDLSVREPDIEEVIAKLYAGGGSPRDRAVSGMDTV
;
A
#
# COMPACT_ATOMS: atom_id res chain seq x y z
N MET A 1 -10.28 34.88 5.63
CA MET A 1 -10.35 33.65 4.82
C MET A 1 -9.00 33.53 4.11
N THR A 2 -8.05 32.91 4.80
CA THR A 2 -6.72 32.63 4.23
C THR A 2 -6.80 31.27 3.57
N ASP A 3 -6.65 31.30 2.26
CA ASP A 3 -6.54 30.14 1.36
C ASP A 3 -5.37 29.27 1.85
N GLY A 4 -5.69 28.18 2.54
CA GLY A 4 -4.71 27.20 2.99
C GLY A 4 -4.29 26.36 1.80
N ALA A 5 -3.39 26.89 0.98
CA ALA A 5 -2.73 26.09 -0.04
C ALA A 5 -2.08 24.90 0.67
N GLU A 6 -2.69 23.73 0.56
CA GLU A 6 -2.12 22.47 1.06
C GLU A 6 -0.71 22.34 0.50
N THR A 7 0.27 22.45 1.38
CA THR A 7 1.68 22.41 0.97
C THR A 7 2.00 21.02 0.47
N THR A 8 2.11 20.84 -0.84
CA THR A 8 2.49 19.58 -1.47
C THR A 8 3.89 19.18 -0.98
N LEU A 9 4.00 17.97 -0.44
CA LEU A 9 5.25 17.46 0.11
C LEU A 9 5.98 16.49 -0.83
N ILE A 10 5.21 15.72 -1.63
CA ILE A 10 5.76 14.87 -2.69
C ILE A 10 5.17 15.34 -4.01
N GLU A 11 6.03 15.70 -4.96
CA GLU A 11 5.65 16.12 -6.30
C GLU A 11 6.32 15.21 -7.32
N VAL A 12 5.53 14.57 -8.14
CA VAL A 12 5.95 13.64 -9.19
C VAL A 12 5.32 14.09 -10.50
N ASP A 13 6.14 14.33 -11.52
CA ASP A 13 5.69 14.86 -12.83
C ASP A 13 6.35 14.05 -13.94
N GLY A 14 5.57 13.16 -14.56
CA GLY A 14 5.95 12.35 -15.70
C GLY A 14 7.20 11.49 -15.46
N ILE A 15 7.41 10.94 -14.26
CA ILE A 15 8.63 10.18 -14.00
C ILE A 15 8.65 8.87 -14.80
N GLU A 16 9.84 8.56 -15.30
CA GLU A 16 10.11 7.31 -16.02
C GLU A 16 11.31 6.58 -15.43
N LYS A 17 11.29 5.25 -15.51
CA LYS A 17 12.47 4.43 -15.24
C LYS A 17 12.59 3.29 -16.23
N VAL A 18 13.65 3.36 -17.01
CA VAL A 18 14.02 2.32 -17.98
C VAL A 18 15.30 1.63 -17.51
N PHE A 19 15.25 0.31 -17.41
CA PHE A 19 16.41 -0.52 -17.14
C PHE A 19 16.89 -1.17 -18.42
N SER A 20 18.20 -1.14 -18.66
CA SER A 20 18.84 -1.84 -19.77
C SER A 20 19.42 -3.15 -19.28
N VAL A 21 18.80 -4.25 -19.67
CA VAL A 21 19.20 -5.60 -19.30
C VAL A 21 19.85 -6.29 -20.53
N ARG A 22 21.05 -6.85 -20.35
CA ARG A 22 21.68 -7.64 -21.40
C ARG A 22 21.24 -9.10 -21.26
N ARG A 23 20.40 -9.57 -22.19
CA ARG A 23 20.03 -11.00 -22.28
C ARG A 23 20.95 -11.74 -23.24
N ARG A 24 21.32 -12.98 -22.90
CA ARG A 24 22.01 -13.87 -23.83
C ARG A 24 21.05 -14.28 -24.95
N ALA A 25 21.38 -13.95 -26.18
CA ALA A 25 20.69 -14.42 -27.38
C ALA A 25 21.66 -15.40 -28.11
N GLY A 26 21.67 -16.65 -27.63
CA GLY A 26 22.59 -17.66 -28.15
C GLY A 26 23.94 -17.73 -27.42
N ARG A 27 24.89 -18.58 -27.94
CA ARG A 27 26.13 -18.95 -27.23
C ARG A 27 27.12 -17.79 -27.05
N LEU A 28 27.09 -16.77 -27.95
CA LEU A 28 28.07 -15.66 -27.96
C LEU A 28 27.44 -14.26 -28.13
N ARG A 29 26.13 -14.13 -28.35
CA ARG A 29 25.47 -12.85 -28.62
C ARG A 29 24.71 -12.40 -27.39
N ARG A 30 24.92 -11.13 -26.96
CA ARG A 30 24.10 -10.44 -25.94
C ARG A 30 23.27 -9.37 -26.65
N VAL A 31 21.96 -9.42 -26.46
CA VAL A 31 21.03 -8.40 -26.96
C VAL A 31 20.62 -7.51 -25.78
N ARG A 32 20.64 -6.21 -26.01
CA ARG A 32 20.14 -5.22 -25.05
C ARG A 32 18.61 -5.24 -25.09
N HIS A 33 18.01 -5.53 -23.95
CA HIS A 33 16.57 -5.46 -23.76
C HIS A 33 16.28 -4.31 -22.80
N GLU A 34 15.36 -3.41 -23.16
CA GLU A 34 14.93 -2.33 -22.30
C GLU A 34 13.63 -2.73 -21.57
N VAL A 35 13.65 -2.60 -20.24
CA VAL A 35 12.50 -2.85 -19.40
C VAL A 35 12.06 -1.52 -18.81
N ARG A 36 10.88 -1.05 -19.19
CA ARG A 36 10.28 0.16 -18.67
C ARG A 36 9.52 -0.18 -17.39
N ALA A 37 10.16 0.04 -16.25
CA ALA A 37 9.60 -0.29 -14.94
C ALA A 37 8.67 0.78 -14.39
N VAL A 38 8.83 2.04 -14.84
CA VAL A 38 7.94 3.18 -14.54
C VAL A 38 7.80 3.98 -15.82
N ASP A 39 6.57 4.34 -16.18
CA ASP A 39 6.20 4.89 -17.49
C ASP A 39 5.28 6.11 -17.34
N GLY A 40 5.87 7.28 -17.09
CA GLY A 40 5.16 8.57 -17.09
C GLY A 40 4.23 8.79 -15.89
N ILE A 41 4.60 8.33 -14.69
CA ILE A 41 3.77 8.52 -13.49
C ILE A 41 3.77 9.97 -13.04
N THR A 42 2.57 10.50 -12.79
CA THR A 42 2.35 11.85 -12.24
C THR A 42 1.39 11.79 -11.07
N PHE A 43 1.78 12.34 -9.92
CA PHE A 43 0.92 12.52 -8.74
C PHE A 43 1.51 13.54 -7.77
N ARG A 44 0.70 13.99 -6.81
CA ARG A 44 1.11 14.87 -5.72
C ARG A 44 0.57 14.35 -4.41
N VAL A 45 1.36 14.47 -3.33
CA VAL A 45 0.91 14.11 -1.97
C VAL A 45 1.09 15.34 -1.07
N PRO A 46 -0.02 15.87 -0.50
CA PRO A 46 0.00 16.93 0.48
C PRO A 46 0.72 16.51 1.76
N ARG A 47 1.15 17.51 2.54
CA ARG A 47 1.71 17.30 3.88
C ARG A 47 0.65 16.66 4.80
N GLY A 48 1.06 15.67 5.58
CA GLY A 48 0.21 14.99 6.55
C GLY A 48 -0.77 13.98 5.95
N GLU A 49 -0.76 13.77 4.63
CA GLU A 49 -1.60 12.75 4.03
C GLU A 49 -1.00 11.35 4.21
N MET A 50 -1.85 10.37 4.47
CA MET A 50 -1.50 8.95 4.48
C MET A 50 -2.11 8.29 3.24
N VAL A 51 -1.23 7.85 2.32
CA VAL A 51 -1.63 7.35 0.99
C VAL A 51 -1.18 5.92 0.82
N GLY A 52 -2.10 5.06 0.36
CA GLY A 52 -1.80 3.72 -0.09
C GLY A 52 -1.28 3.72 -1.53
N TYR A 53 -0.17 3.04 -1.80
CA TYR A 53 0.41 2.88 -3.12
C TYR A 53 0.47 1.40 -3.49
N ILE A 54 -0.54 0.92 -4.19
CA ILE A 54 -0.81 -0.50 -4.40
C ILE A 54 -0.68 -0.91 -5.87
N GLY A 55 -0.47 -2.19 -6.10
CA GLY A 55 -0.31 -2.75 -7.45
C GLY A 55 0.22 -4.17 -7.39
N PRO A 56 0.17 -4.94 -8.49
CA PRO A 56 0.71 -6.29 -8.53
C PRO A 56 2.24 -6.31 -8.39
N ASN A 57 2.78 -7.51 -8.19
CA ASN A 57 4.22 -7.70 -8.18
C ASN A 57 4.80 -7.34 -9.56
N GLY A 58 5.87 -6.53 -9.56
CA GLY A 58 6.46 -6.04 -10.80
C GLY A 58 5.81 -4.77 -11.39
N ALA A 59 4.71 -4.26 -10.82
CA ALA A 59 4.04 -3.05 -11.31
C ALA A 59 4.87 -1.75 -11.24
N GLY A 60 6.01 -1.75 -10.53
CA GLY A 60 6.87 -0.57 -10.40
C GLY A 60 6.87 0.09 -9.02
N LYS A 61 6.11 -0.40 -8.03
CA LYS A 61 6.00 0.18 -6.68
C LYS A 61 7.35 0.46 -6.02
N SER A 62 8.13 -0.59 -5.78
CA SER A 62 9.45 -0.43 -5.12
C SER A 62 10.44 0.37 -5.97
N THR A 63 10.29 0.38 -7.31
CA THR A 63 11.10 1.23 -8.20
C THR A 63 10.77 2.70 -7.98
N THR A 64 9.48 3.03 -7.87
CA THR A 64 9.01 4.40 -7.58
C THR A 64 9.51 4.85 -6.20
N ILE A 65 9.34 4.04 -5.14
CA ILE A 65 9.87 4.37 -3.81
C ILE A 65 11.39 4.59 -3.84
N LYS A 66 12.14 3.77 -4.56
CA LYS A 66 13.60 3.96 -4.69
C LYS A 66 13.96 5.26 -5.41
N MET A 67 13.13 5.75 -6.33
CA MET A 67 13.33 7.07 -6.93
C MET A 67 12.96 8.19 -5.95
N LEU A 68 11.85 8.08 -5.23
CA LEU A 68 11.40 9.03 -4.21
C LEU A 68 12.43 9.19 -3.07
N THR A 69 13.12 8.11 -2.72
CA THR A 69 14.16 8.09 -1.68
C THR A 69 15.57 8.45 -2.20
N GLY A 70 15.73 8.70 -3.50
CA GLY A 70 17.03 9.01 -4.11
C GLY A 70 17.98 7.82 -4.25
N ILE A 71 17.51 6.59 -4.05
CA ILE A 71 18.29 5.36 -4.29
C ILE A 71 18.45 5.12 -5.79
N LEU A 72 17.41 5.44 -6.57
CA LEU A 72 17.45 5.37 -8.02
C LEU A 72 17.22 6.76 -8.62
N THR A 73 17.92 7.07 -9.70
CA THR A 73 17.68 8.27 -10.50
C THR A 73 16.64 7.95 -11.59
N PRO A 74 15.60 8.77 -11.77
CA PRO A 74 14.68 8.66 -12.90
C PRO A 74 15.40 8.70 -14.24
N SER A 75 14.85 8.03 -15.25
CA SER A 75 15.31 8.15 -16.64
C SER A 75 14.72 9.36 -17.36
N GLY A 76 13.57 9.86 -16.88
CA GLY A 76 12.85 11.04 -17.36
C GLY A 76 11.91 11.60 -16.31
N GLY A 77 11.31 12.78 -16.60
CA GLY A 77 10.39 13.46 -15.71
C GLY A 77 11.05 14.27 -14.61
N ARG A 78 10.24 14.77 -13.66
CA ARG A 78 10.67 15.59 -12.53
C ARG A 78 10.13 15.05 -11.22
N LEU A 79 10.92 15.17 -10.16
CA LEU A 79 10.61 14.62 -8.85
C LEU A 79 11.12 15.56 -7.76
N ARG A 80 10.24 15.91 -6.81
CA ARG A 80 10.59 16.63 -5.59
C ARG A 80 9.94 15.97 -4.36
N VAL A 81 10.72 15.87 -3.31
CA VAL A 81 10.25 15.40 -2.00
C VAL A 81 10.69 16.41 -0.95
N ALA A 82 9.76 16.96 -0.21
CA ALA A 82 10.00 18.04 0.75
C ALA A 82 10.76 19.23 0.10
N GLY A 83 10.42 19.56 -1.16
CA GLY A 83 11.07 20.60 -1.95
C GLY A 83 12.49 20.26 -2.47
N ILE A 84 12.98 19.04 -2.20
CA ILE A 84 14.33 18.56 -2.54
C ILE A 84 14.28 17.65 -3.76
N ASP A 85 15.23 17.80 -4.69
CA ASP A 85 15.44 16.84 -5.79
C ASP A 85 16.23 15.64 -5.26
N PRO A 86 15.61 14.42 -5.21
CA PRO A 86 16.26 13.23 -4.65
C PRO A 86 17.52 12.80 -5.38
N ALA A 87 17.62 13.06 -6.68
CA ALA A 87 18.78 12.67 -7.48
C ALA A 87 20.00 13.59 -7.23
N ARG A 88 19.74 14.85 -6.88
CA ARG A 88 20.80 15.86 -6.72
C ARG A 88 21.24 16.05 -5.27
N GLU A 89 20.29 15.97 -4.33
CA GLU A 89 20.53 16.31 -2.92
C GLU A 89 20.20 15.15 -1.97
N ARG A 90 20.58 13.93 -2.35
CA ARG A 90 20.24 12.68 -1.64
C ARG A 90 20.52 12.73 -0.13
N THR A 91 21.69 13.24 0.27
CA THR A 91 22.09 13.31 1.70
C THR A 91 21.21 14.29 2.48
N ARG A 92 20.78 15.40 1.86
CA ARG A 92 19.87 16.37 2.47
C ARG A 92 18.46 15.77 2.60
N LEU A 93 18.00 15.08 1.57
CA LEU A 93 16.71 14.39 1.58
C LEU A 93 16.67 13.30 2.66
N ALA A 94 17.71 12.47 2.77
CA ALA A 94 17.76 11.37 3.74
C ALA A 94 17.51 11.81 5.19
N ARG A 95 17.81 13.07 5.55
CA ARG A 95 17.54 13.62 6.89
C ARG A 95 16.08 14.02 7.11
N ARG A 96 15.27 14.07 6.05
CA ARG A 96 13.87 14.50 6.09
C ARG A 96 12.89 13.35 5.81
N ILE A 97 13.41 12.18 5.49
CA ILE A 97 12.60 10.99 5.19
C ILE A 97 12.96 9.82 6.08
N GLY A 98 11.98 9.04 6.48
CA GLY A 98 12.14 7.70 7.05
C GLY A 98 11.78 6.65 6.00
N VAL A 99 12.49 5.53 5.99
CA VAL A 99 12.23 4.45 5.02
C VAL A 99 12.29 3.11 5.72
N VAL A 100 11.26 2.30 5.54
CA VAL A 100 11.22 0.91 6.01
C VAL A 100 10.97 -0.01 4.83
N PHE A 101 11.86 -0.96 4.59
CA PHE A 101 11.71 -1.99 3.58
C PHE A 101 11.34 -3.31 4.25
N GLY A 102 10.15 -3.87 3.97
CA GLY A 102 9.58 -4.99 4.71
C GLY A 102 10.44 -6.26 4.79
N GLN A 103 11.32 -6.49 3.81
CA GLN A 103 12.19 -7.66 3.78
C GLN A 103 13.64 -7.38 4.21
N ARG A 104 13.98 -6.13 4.52
CA ARG A 104 15.35 -5.73 4.87
C ARG A 104 15.33 -4.83 6.08
N THR A 105 16.04 -5.25 7.12
CA THR A 105 16.24 -4.40 8.29
C THR A 105 17.36 -3.38 8.05
N THR A 106 17.18 -2.19 8.60
CA THR A 106 18.20 -1.14 8.70
C THR A 106 18.98 -1.23 10.01
N LEU A 107 18.52 -2.08 10.94
CA LEU A 107 19.15 -2.31 12.23
C LEU A 107 20.39 -3.21 12.11
N TRP A 108 21.35 -3.03 12.99
CA TRP A 108 22.58 -3.83 13.02
C TRP A 108 22.33 -5.20 13.61
N TRP A 109 22.53 -6.23 12.82
CA TRP A 109 22.15 -7.62 13.09
C TRP A 109 22.67 -8.20 14.41
N ASP A 110 23.94 -7.90 14.76
CA ASP A 110 24.60 -8.43 15.94
C ASP A 110 24.54 -7.51 17.17
N LEU A 111 24.01 -6.31 17.03
CA LEU A 111 23.90 -5.36 18.13
C LEU A 111 22.56 -5.46 18.85
N PRO A 112 22.50 -5.14 20.14
CA PRO A 112 21.26 -4.85 20.85
C PRO A 112 20.46 -3.75 20.15
N LEU A 113 19.14 -3.83 20.26
CA LEU A 113 18.25 -2.89 19.58
C LEU A 113 18.55 -1.43 19.98
N LYS A 114 18.78 -1.17 21.26
CA LYS A 114 19.16 0.17 21.79
C LYS A 114 20.42 0.72 21.14
N ASP A 115 21.43 -0.12 20.89
CA ASP A 115 22.71 0.30 20.32
C ASP A 115 22.54 0.62 18.85
N SER A 116 21.70 -0.12 18.13
CA SER A 116 21.29 0.24 16.75
C SER A 116 20.63 1.62 16.70
N TYR A 117 19.79 1.97 17.67
CA TYR A 117 19.15 3.29 17.75
C TYR A 117 20.15 4.40 18.05
N GLU A 118 21.13 4.16 18.92
CA GLU A 118 22.19 5.13 19.18
C GLU A 118 23.05 5.39 17.94
N LEU A 119 23.31 4.35 17.13
CA LEU A 119 23.98 4.52 15.84
C LEU A 119 23.15 5.35 14.87
N VAL A 120 21.85 5.10 14.76
CA VAL A 120 20.90 5.92 13.97
C VAL A 120 20.97 7.36 14.44
N ARG A 121 20.89 7.63 15.75
CA ARG A 121 21.01 8.97 16.32
C ARG A 121 22.27 9.70 15.82
N ARG A 122 23.42 9.02 15.88
CA ARG A 122 24.70 9.59 15.45
C ARG A 122 24.77 9.82 13.94
N MET A 123 24.30 8.87 13.14
CA MET A 123 24.30 8.96 11.67
C MET A 123 23.46 10.15 11.19
N TYR A 124 22.26 10.32 11.75
CA TYR A 124 21.36 11.41 11.40
C TYR A 124 21.65 12.71 12.15
N ARG A 125 22.61 12.69 13.10
CA ARG A 125 22.98 13.81 13.98
C ARG A 125 21.79 14.36 14.76
N VAL A 126 20.95 13.45 15.27
CA VAL A 126 19.72 13.83 16.01
C VAL A 126 20.09 14.49 17.32
N PRO A 127 19.59 15.72 17.61
CA PRO A 127 19.82 16.38 18.89
C PRO A 127 19.34 15.53 20.07
N GLY A 128 20.11 15.52 21.17
CA GLY A 128 19.81 14.66 22.33
C GLY A 128 18.40 14.79 22.89
N PRO A 129 17.84 16.00 23.07
CA PRO A 129 16.45 16.14 23.52
C PRO A 129 15.42 15.54 22.56
N VAL A 130 15.55 15.78 21.24
CA VAL A 130 14.68 15.23 20.21
C VAL A 130 14.76 13.71 20.20
N TYR A 131 15.97 13.17 20.23
CA TYR A 131 16.16 11.71 20.27
C TYR A 131 15.48 11.08 21.49
N ARG A 132 15.69 11.63 22.70
CA ARG A 132 15.09 11.07 23.92
C ARG A 132 13.57 11.06 23.86
N ALA A 133 12.97 12.14 23.37
CA ALA A 133 11.51 12.22 23.23
C ALA A 133 10.98 11.19 22.22
N ASN A 134 11.58 11.10 21.04
CA ASN A 134 11.17 10.16 19.99
C ASN A 134 11.44 8.70 20.40
N PHE A 135 12.57 8.43 21.03
CA PHE A 135 12.93 7.10 21.53
C PHE A 135 11.92 6.61 22.57
N ALA A 136 11.66 7.43 23.63
CA ALA A 136 10.72 7.07 24.67
C ALA A 136 9.33 6.74 24.12
N ARG A 137 8.84 7.60 23.22
CA ARG A 137 7.55 7.40 22.56
C ARG A 137 7.51 6.12 21.71
N CYS A 138 8.51 5.89 20.86
CA CYS A 138 8.57 4.69 20.03
C CYS A 138 8.64 3.42 20.88
N VAL A 139 9.41 3.47 21.98
CA VAL A 139 9.54 2.34 22.91
C VAL A 139 8.21 2.02 23.57
N GLU A 140 7.46 3.03 24.02
CA GLU A 140 6.16 2.88 24.66
C GLU A 140 5.12 2.34 23.67
N LEU A 141 4.86 3.04 22.58
CA LEU A 141 3.77 2.74 21.65
C LEU A 141 4.00 1.43 20.87
N LEU A 142 5.24 1.12 20.51
CA LEU A 142 5.57 -0.13 19.81
C LEU A 142 5.90 -1.28 20.77
N GLY A 143 5.87 -1.06 22.08
CA GLY A 143 6.15 -2.08 23.09
C GLY A 143 7.56 -2.65 22.97
N LEU A 144 8.59 -1.79 22.79
CA LEU A 144 9.96 -2.20 22.55
C LEU A 144 10.79 -2.34 23.83
N GLY A 145 10.26 -1.92 24.98
CA GLY A 145 10.99 -1.94 26.26
C GLY A 145 11.72 -3.25 26.54
N PRO A 146 11.02 -4.41 26.54
CA PRO A 146 11.65 -5.72 26.79
C PRO A 146 12.67 -6.15 25.73
N LEU A 147 12.72 -5.48 24.57
CA LEU A 147 13.54 -5.85 23.41
C LEU A 147 14.83 -5.02 23.29
N LEU A 148 14.99 -3.96 24.09
CA LEU A 148 16.08 -3.00 23.95
C LEU A 148 17.48 -3.61 24.09
N ASP A 149 17.61 -4.60 24.98
CA ASP A 149 18.88 -5.29 25.24
C ASP A 149 19.06 -6.57 24.40
N VAL A 150 18.05 -6.91 23.57
CA VAL A 150 18.08 -8.12 22.72
C VAL A 150 18.80 -7.80 21.41
N PRO A 151 19.77 -8.63 20.98
CA PRO A 151 20.39 -8.52 19.67
C PRO A 151 19.34 -8.65 18.54
N VAL A 152 19.45 -7.83 17.51
CA VAL A 152 18.47 -7.76 16.41
C VAL A 152 18.23 -9.13 15.75
N ARG A 153 19.26 -9.95 15.62
CA ARG A 153 19.16 -11.32 15.07
C ARG A 153 18.25 -12.27 15.86
N GLN A 154 17.98 -11.98 17.12
CA GLN A 154 17.13 -12.82 17.99
C GLN A 154 15.68 -12.33 18.00
N LEU A 155 15.39 -11.19 17.41
CA LEU A 155 14.04 -10.65 17.30
C LEU A 155 13.22 -11.45 16.29
N SER A 156 11.96 -11.71 16.60
CA SER A 156 10.99 -12.20 15.62
C SER A 156 10.82 -11.18 14.48
N LEU A 157 10.26 -11.61 13.35
CA LEU A 157 10.00 -10.71 12.23
C LEU A 157 9.16 -9.50 12.67
N GLY A 158 8.09 -9.71 13.44
CA GLY A 158 7.24 -8.64 13.94
C GLY A 158 7.93 -7.71 14.94
N GLN A 159 8.76 -8.25 15.83
CA GLN A 159 9.57 -7.46 16.77
C GLN A 159 10.57 -6.58 15.99
N ARG A 160 11.23 -7.17 15.01
CA ARG A 160 12.22 -6.47 14.16
C ARG A 160 11.56 -5.38 13.33
N MET A 161 10.39 -5.64 12.72
CA MET A 161 9.63 -4.65 11.96
C MET A 161 9.25 -3.44 12.83
N ARG A 162 8.75 -3.67 14.06
CA ARG A 162 8.48 -2.58 15.00
C ARG A 162 9.75 -1.79 15.33
N GLY A 163 10.88 -2.50 15.48
CA GLY A 163 12.20 -1.88 15.64
C GLY A 163 12.63 -1.03 14.45
N ASP A 164 12.44 -1.50 13.22
CA ASP A 164 12.77 -0.75 12.00
C ASP A 164 11.89 0.50 11.84
N ILE A 165 10.59 0.40 12.14
CA ILE A 165 9.68 1.56 12.12
C ILE A 165 10.12 2.60 13.15
N ALA A 166 10.48 2.18 14.37
CA ALA A 166 11.03 3.08 15.38
C ALA A 166 12.30 3.77 14.88
N ALA A 167 13.27 3.03 14.33
CA ALA A 167 14.51 3.56 13.79
C ALA A 167 14.27 4.63 12.72
N ALA A 168 13.31 4.41 11.83
CA ALA A 168 12.95 5.33 10.76
C ALA A 168 12.32 6.65 11.28
N LEU A 169 11.85 6.69 12.53
CA LEU A 169 11.19 7.85 13.13
C LEU A 169 12.04 8.61 14.16
N LEU A 170 13.19 8.07 14.55
CA LEU A 170 14.05 8.68 15.57
C LEU A 170 14.53 10.11 15.23
N HIS A 171 14.68 10.41 13.95
CA HIS A 171 15.16 11.69 13.45
C HIS A 171 14.04 12.66 13.04
N ASP A 172 12.78 12.33 13.35
CA ASP A 172 11.58 13.14 13.10
C ASP A 172 11.37 13.49 11.61
N PRO A 173 11.19 12.49 10.75
CA PRO A 173 11.06 12.71 9.32
C PRO A 173 9.72 13.35 8.95
N GLU A 174 9.71 14.16 7.88
CA GLU A 174 8.49 14.76 7.32
C GLU A 174 7.71 13.75 6.45
N VAL A 175 8.43 12.80 5.84
CA VAL A 175 7.85 11.73 5.01
C VAL A 175 8.32 10.37 5.49
N LEU A 176 7.41 9.43 5.63
CA LEU A 176 7.68 8.03 5.96
C LEU A 176 7.26 7.13 4.79
N TYR A 177 8.22 6.43 4.22
CA TYR A 177 7.98 5.41 3.21
C TYR A 177 7.98 4.03 3.86
N LEU A 178 6.89 3.29 3.69
CA LEU A 178 6.70 1.95 4.25
C LEU A 178 6.45 0.96 3.11
N ASP A 179 7.42 0.11 2.82
CA ASP A 179 7.29 -0.92 1.79
C ASP A 179 6.99 -2.26 2.47
N GLU A 180 5.72 -2.68 2.43
CA GLU A 180 5.19 -3.92 3.03
C GLU A 180 5.43 -4.04 4.56
N PRO A 181 5.08 -3.04 5.40
CA PRO A 181 5.47 -3.01 6.80
C PRO A 181 4.76 -4.03 7.70
N THR A 182 3.72 -4.68 7.22
CA THR A 182 2.89 -5.64 7.96
C THR A 182 3.05 -7.07 7.47
N ILE A 183 3.91 -7.28 6.45
CA ILE A 183 4.12 -8.61 5.88
C ILE A 183 4.66 -9.60 6.93
N GLY A 184 4.02 -10.76 7.03
CA GLY A 184 4.45 -11.82 7.95
C GLY A 184 4.26 -11.50 9.44
N LEU A 185 3.53 -10.42 9.79
CA LEU A 185 3.16 -10.11 11.16
C LEU A 185 1.88 -10.86 11.58
N ASP A 186 1.81 -11.25 12.85
CA ASP A 186 0.58 -11.70 13.47
C ASP A 186 -0.44 -10.55 13.63
N VAL A 187 -1.71 -10.91 13.89
CA VAL A 187 -2.83 -9.95 13.96
C VAL A 187 -2.58 -8.86 15.02
N ILE A 188 -2.01 -9.22 16.17
CA ILE A 188 -1.75 -8.29 17.27
C ILE A 188 -0.64 -7.31 16.88
N SER A 189 0.43 -7.80 16.28
CA SER A 189 1.54 -6.98 15.79
C SER A 189 1.09 -6.02 14.68
N LYS A 190 0.24 -6.48 13.75
CA LYS A 190 -0.37 -5.62 12.72
C LYS A 190 -1.19 -4.48 13.36
N ALA A 191 -2.06 -4.82 14.32
CA ALA A 191 -2.89 -3.82 14.99
C ALA A 191 -2.06 -2.73 15.68
N LYS A 192 -1.00 -3.11 16.40
CA LYS A 192 -0.09 -2.15 17.06
C LYS A 192 0.64 -1.25 16.05
N VAL A 193 1.11 -1.80 14.95
CA VAL A 193 1.78 -1.00 13.91
C VAL A 193 0.79 -0.01 13.30
N ARG A 194 -0.45 -0.42 13.00
CA ARG A 194 -1.47 0.47 12.44
C ARG A 194 -1.84 1.60 13.41
N GLU A 195 -2.06 1.28 14.68
CA GLU A 195 -2.36 2.26 15.72
C GLU A 195 -1.23 3.30 15.84
N PHE A 196 -0.01 2.83 15.95
CA PHE A 196 1.17 3.69 16.00
C PHE A 196 1.30 4.62 14.79
N LEU A 197 1.08 4.11 13.57
CA LEU A 197 1.16 4.92 12.35
C LEU A 197 0.07 6.00 12.31
N ARG A 198 -1.16 5.69 12.78
CA ARG A 198 -2.23 6.69 12.91
C ARG A 198 -1.85 7.81 13.89
N GLU A 199 -1.30 7.45 15.05
CA GLU A 199 -0.87 8.42 16.06
C GLU A 199 0.25 9.32 15.52
N VAL A 200 1.27 8.75 14.89
CA VAL A 200 2.38 9.51 14.29
C VAL A 200 1.86 10.49 13.24
N ASN A 201 0.96 10.04 12.37
CA ASN A 201 0.35 10.90 11.35
C ASN A 201 -0.51 12.00 11.98
N ALA A 202 -1.41 11.66 12.92
CA ALA A 202 -2.34 12.61 13.53
C ALA A 202 -1.64 13.69 14.36
N GLU A 203 -0.60 13.34 15.13
CA GLU A 203 0.02 14.27 16.05
C GLU A 203 1.16 15.08 15.41
N ARG A 204 1.90 14.50 14.47
CA ARG A 204 3.08 15.13 13.87
C ARG A 204 2.85 15.63 12.46
N GLY A 205 1.74 15.26 11.84
CA GLY A 205 1.49 15.55 10.43
C GLY A 205 2.52 14.88 9.51
N THR A 206 3.12 13.75 9.93
CA THR A 206 4.04 12.99 9.09
C THR A 206 3.30 12.45 7.88
N THR A 207 3.76 12.77 6.67
CA THR A 207 3.20 12.22 5.44
C THR A 207 3.64 10.77 5.27
N VAL A 208 2.71 9.86 4.98
CA VAL A 208 3.02 8.43 4.86
C VAL A 208 2.67 7.93 3.47
N LEU A 209 3.62 7.31 2.79
CA LEU A 209 3.39 6.51 1.59
C LEU A 209 3.57 5.03 1.93
N LEU A 210 2.48 4.30 1.91
CA LEU A 210 2.42 2.89 2.31
C LEU A 210 2.23 2.00 1.08
N THR A 211 3.13 1.04 0.84
CA THR A 211 2.82 -0.07 -0.05
C THR A 211 2.44 -1.30 0.77
N THR A 212 1.41 -1.98 0.35
CA THR A 212 0.98 -3.26 0.92
C THR A 212 0.13 -4.01 -0.09
N HIS A 213 0.09 -5.31 0.05
CA HIS A 213 -0.90 -6.18 -0.59
C HIS A 213 -2.04 -6.56 0.38
N ASP A 214 -1.95 -6.18 1.67
CA ASP A 214 -3.03 -6.35 2.65
C ASP A 214 -3.96 -5.13 2.57
N LEU A 215 -5.10 -5.30 1.94
CA LEU A 215 -6.07 -4.22 1.74
C LEU A 215 -6.69 -3.73 3.04
N THR A 216 -6.72 -4.56 4.08
CA THR A 216 -7.15 -4.13 5.41
C THR A 216 -6.25 -3.01 5.96
N ASP A 217 -4.94 -3.03 5.64
CA ASP A 217 -4.05 -1.94 6.02
C ASP A 217 -4.43 -0.64 5.32
N ILE A 218 -4.75 -0.72 4.02
CA ILE A 218 -5.18 0.43 3.23
C ILE A 218 -6.49 1.00 3.78
N GLU A 219 -7.49 0.15 4.01
CA GLU A 219 -8.79 0.56 4.53
C GLU A 219 -8.70 1.23 5.90
N GLN A 220 -7.81 0.73 6.75
CA GLN A 220 -7.67 1.24 8.10
C GLN A 220 -6.77 2.47 8.21
N LEU A 221 -5.81 2.65 7.33
CA LEU A 221 -4.80 3.70 7.43
C LEU A 221 -4.99 4.83 6.41
N CYS A 222 -5.44 4.51 5.20
CA CYS A 222 -5.38 5.43 4.08
C CYS A 222 -6.77 5.94 3.69
N ARG A 223 -6.91 7.24 3.46
CA ARG A 223 -8.13 7.83 2.87
C ARG A 223 -8.06 7.86 1.36
N ARG A 224 -6.85 7.88 0.81
CA ARG A 224 -6.54 7.92 -0.61
C ARG A 224 -5.68 6.74 -0.98
N VAL A 225 -5.93 6.20 -2.16
CA VAL A 225 -5.17 5.09 -2.73
C VAL A 225 -4.78 5.43 -4.15
N MET A 226 -3.55 5.11 -4.49
CA MET A 226 -3.01 5.13 -5.84
C MET A 226 -2.76 3.71 -6.30
N VAL A 227 -3.35 3.31 -7.42
CA VAL A 227 -3.17 1.98 -8.02
C VAL A 227 -2.24 2.08 -9.20
N ILE A 228 -1.16 1.31 -9.18
CA ILE A 228 -0.18 1.24 -10.28
C ILE A 228 -0.25 -0.13 -10.95
N ASP A 229 -0.22 -0.13 -12.28
CA ASP A 229 -0.09 -1.32 -13.09
C ASP A 229 0.86 -1.07 -14.26
N HIS A 230 1.73 -2.05 -14.58
CA HIS A 230 2.72 -1.97 -15.66
C HIS A 230 3.48 -0.63 -15.74
N GLY A 231 3.86 -0.10 -14.58
CA GLY A 231 4.58 1.16 -14.47
C GLY A 231 3.74 2.43 -14.65
N ARG A 232 2.42 2.34 -14.76
CA ARG A 232 1.49 3.45 -14.94
C ARG A 232 0.52 3.58 -13.79
N LEU A 233 0.13 4.80 -13.47
CA LEU A 233 -0.91 5.07 -12.50
C LEU A 233 -2.28 4.86 -13.17
N VAL A 234 -3.04 3.87 -12.69
CA VAL A 234 -4.36 3.52 -13.26
C VAL A 234 -5.52 4.08 -12.44
N TYR A 235 -5.28 4.40 -11.16
CA TYR A 235 -6.24 5.05 -10.29
C TYR A 235 -5.53 5.93 -9.27
N ASP A 236 -6.14 7.07 -8.95
CA ASP A 236 -5.71 7.99 -7.90
C ASP A 236 -6.95 8.66 -7.28
N GLY A 237 -7.31 8.28 -6.06
CA GLY A 237 -8.52 8.79 -5.41
C GLY A 237 -8.84 8.10 -4.09
N GLY A 238 -10.00 8.44 -3.53
CA GLY A 238 -10.49 7.83 -2.29
C GLY A 238 -10.97 6.39 -2.47
N LEU A 239 -10.96 5.60 -1.38
CA LEU A 239 -11.41 4.21 -1.38
C LEU A 239 -12.85 4.03 -1.86
N ALA A 240 -13.75 4.97 -1.51
CA ALA A 240 -15.12 4.93 -1.99
C ALA A 240 -15.21 5.06 -3.52
N GLY A 241 -14.41 5.96 -4.11
CA GLY A 241 -14.31 6.12 -5.56
C GLY A 241 -13.68 4.88 -6.24
N LEU A 242 -12.70 4.26 -5.61
CA LEU A 242 -12.11 3.01 -6.11
C LEU A 242 -13.17 1.90 -6.21
N ARG A 243 -13.98 1.72 -5.16
CA ARG A 243 -15.07 0.75 -5.16
C ARG A 243 -16.11 1.03 -6.25
N ALA A 244 -16.41 2.32 -6.48
CA ALA A 244 -17.33 2.73 -7.54
C ALA A 244 -16.75 2.56 -8.95
N ALA A 245 -15.44 2.80 -9.14
CA ALA A 245 -14.78 2.70 -10.45
C ALA A 245 -14.69 1.27 -10.98
N GLY A 246 -14.78 0.25 -10.11
CA GLY A 246 -14.71 -1.15 -10.50
C GLY A 246 -15.99 -1.73 -11.12
N GLU A 247 -17.00 -0.90 -11.50
CA GLU A 247 -18.34 -1.41 -11.88
C GLU A 247 -18.81 -2.50 -10.90
N GLY A 248 -18.55 -2.25 -9.60
CA GLY A 248 -18.71 -3.25 -8.56
C GLY A 248 -20.15 -3.67 -8.39
N GLU A 249 -20.38 -4.96 -8.31
CA GLU A 249 -21.64 -5.50 -7.80
C GLU A 249 -21.52 -5.63 -6.28
N ARG A 250 -22.52 -5.16 -5.57
CA ARG A 250 -22.72 -5.49 -4.15
C ARG A 250 -23.34 -6.88 -4.05
N THR A 251 -23.13 -7.52 -2.93
CA THR A 251 -23.65 -8.87 -2.72
C THR A 251 -24.59 -8.88 -1.53
N LEU A 252 -25.82 -9.30 -1.75
CA LEU A 252 -26.76 -9.65 -0.70
C LEU A 252 -26.51 -11.12 -0.33
N VAL A 253 -26.05 -11.36 0.89
CA VAL A 253 -25.89 -12.70 1.45
C VAL A 253 -27.16 -13.01 2.22
N VAL A 254 -27.80 -14.14 1.87
CA VAL A 254 -29.09 -14.58 2.42
C VAL A 254 -28.88 -15.93 3.08
N ASP A 255 -29.19 -16.02 4.35
CA ASP A 255 -29.25 -17.27 5.10
C ASP A 255 -30.74 -17.71 5.22
N LEU A 256 -31.07 -18.83 4.59
CA LEU A 256 -32.41 -19.40 4.58
C LEU A 256 -32.58 -20.42 5.73
N GLU A 257 -33.80 -20.66 6.15
CA GLU A 257 -34.11 -21.70 7.16
C GLU A 257 -33.76 -23.12 6.70
N ARG A 258 -33.73 -23.34 5.38
CA ARG A 258 -33.41 -24.63 4.75
C ARG A 258 -32.79 -24.42 3.39
N GLU A 259 -32.21 -25.46 2.85
CA GLU A 259 -31.71 -25.44 1.47
C GLU A 259 -32.86 -25.26 0.50
N LEU A 260 -32.75 -24.30 -0.41
CA LEU A 260 -33.67 -24.02 -1.49
C LEU A 260 -32.89 -23.90 -2.80
N PRO A 261 -33.56 -24.10 -3.94
CA PRO A 261 -32.99 -23.79 -5.25
C PRO A 261 -32.47 -22.35 -5.31
N PRO A 262 -31.57 -22.01 -6.25
CA PRO A 262 -31.11 -20.64 -6.43
C PRO A 262 -32.27 -19.65 -6.45
N ILE A 263 -32.15 -18.58 -5.69
CA ILE A 263 -33.16 -17.51 -5.63
C ILE A 263 -33.18 -16.80 -6.98
N ASP A 264 -34.35 -16.91 -7.65
CA ASP A 264 -34.60 -16.29 -8.95
C ASP A 264 -35.74 -15.26 -8.91
N GLY A 265 -35.78 -14.37 -9.91
CA GLY A 265 -36.85 -13.40 -10.09
C GLY A 265 -36.85 -12.28 -9.09
N VAL A 266 -35.69 -11.97 -8.48
CA VAL A 266 -35.48 -10.75 -7.71
C VAL A 266 -35.02 -9.66 -8.67
N PRO A 267 -35.80 -8.57 -8.88
CA PRO A 267 -35.45 -7.56 -9.88
C PRO A 267 -34.13 -6.89 -9.56
N GLY A 268 -33.20 -6.86 -10.53
CA GLY A 268 -31.91 -6.22 -10.41
C GLY A 268 -30.87 -7.01 -9.63
N ALA A 269 -31.15 -8.27 -9.24
CA ALA A 269 -30.18 -9.15 -8.61
C ALA A 269 -30.12 -10.51 -9.32
N ARG A 270 -28.95 -11.15 -9.27
CA ARG A 270 -28.72 -12.50 -9.77
C ARG A 270 -28.01 -13.36 -8.74
N THR A 271 -28.39 -14.58 -8.57
CA THR A 271 -27.69 -15.54 -7.71
C THR A 271 -26.34 -15.90 -8.33
N VAL A 272 -25.27 -15.70 -7.58
CA VAL A 272 -23.89 -15.96 -8.01
C VAL A 272 -23.27 -17.17 -7.32
N LYS A 273 -23.78 -17.52 -6.13
CA LYS A 273 -23.27 -18.65 -5.34
C LYS A 273 -24.36 -19.21 -4.45
N VAL A 274 -24.34 -20.53 -4.25
CA VAL A 274 -25.23 -21.27 -3.34
C VAL A 274 -24.37 -22.27 -2.55
N GLU A 275 -24.45 -22.23 -1.21
CA GLU A 275 -23.81 -23.19 -0.32
C GLU A 275 -24.80 -23.61 0.76
N GLY A 276 -25.47 -24.74 0.54
CA GLY A 276 -26.51 -25.18 1.44
C GLY A 276 -27.64 -24.15 1.55
N PRO A 277 -28.04 -23.74 2.78
CA PRO A 277 -29.07 -22.73 2.99
C PRO A 277 -28.60 -21.29 2.71
N ARG A 278 -27.29 -21.07 2.51
CA ARG A 278 -26.72 -19.74 2.25
C ARG A 278 -26.59 -19.46 0.77
N GLN A 279 -27.11 -18.31 0.32
CA GLN A 279 -27.06 -17.86 -1.06
C GLN A 279 -26.52 -16.44 -1.18
N TRP A 280 -25.82 -16.14 -2.28
CA TRP A 280 -25.24 -14.85 -2.59
C TRP A 280 -25.88 -14.30 -3.86
N LEU A 281 -26.49 -13.12 -3.75
CA LEU A 281 -27.12 -12.42 -4.85
C LEU A 281 -26.31 -11.17 -5.19
N ALA A 282 -25.74 -11.10 -6.38
CA ALA A 282 -25.05 -9.92 -6.88
C ALA A 282 -26.05 -8.92 -7.46
N PHE A 283 -25.83 -7.64 -7.18
CA PHE A 283 -26.62 -6.52 -7.70
C PHE A 283 -25.75 -5.29 -7.91
N PRO A 284 -26.08 -4.37 -8.84
CA PRO A 284 -25.29 -3.16 -9.11
C PRO A 284 -25.06 -2.30 -7.87
N ALA A 285 -23.84 -1.84 -7.65
CA ALA A 285 -23.48 -1.01 -6.48
C ALA A 285 -24.29 0.30 -6.39
N ALA A 286 -24.68 0.86 -7.54
CA ALA A 286 -25.54 2.05 -7.60
C ALA A 286 -26.99 1.81 -7.17
N GLN A 287 -27.43 0.55 -7.09
CA GLN A 287 -28.80 0.17 -6.72
C GLN A 287 -28.93 0.13 -5.19
N SER A 288 -30.04 0.67 -4.66
CA SER A 288 -30.38 0.50 -3.24
C SER A 288 -30.65 -0.96 -2.91
N ALA A 289 -30.07 -1.46 -1.82
CA ALA A 289 -30.35 -2.82 -1.34
C ALA A 289 -31.75 -3.00 -0.73
N ALA A 290 -32.37 -1.92 -0.28
CA ALA A 290 -33.64 -2.00 0.45
C ALA A 290 -34.79 -2.69 -0.32
N PRO A 291 -35.03 -2.39 -1.62
CA PRO A 291 -36.05 -3.13 -2.40
C PRO A 291 -35.73 -4.61 -2.56
N LEU A 292 -34.43 -4.95 -2.70
CA LEU A 292 -33.98 -6.34 -2.84
C LEU A 292 -34.21 -7.13 -1.55
N VAL A 293 -33.84 -6.52 -0.42
CA VAL A 293 -34.05 -7.09 0.91
C VAL A 293 -35.54 -7.36 1.14
N ALA A 294 -36.42 -6.40 0.84
CA ALA A 294 -37.86 -6.56 0.96
C ALA A 294 -38.39 -7.71 0.07
N ALA A 295 -38.00 -7.74 -1.21
CA ALA A 295 -38.46 -8.77 -2.15
C ALA A 295 -37.99 -10.17 -1.76
N VAL A 296 -36.81 -10.32 -1.16
CA VAL A 296 -36.32 -11.61 -0.67
C VAL A 296 -37.06 -12.00 0.62
N ALA A 297 -37.25 -11.07 1.55
CA ALA A 297 -37.91 -11.32 2.84
C ALA A 297 -39.38 -11.71 2.68
N GLU A 298 -40.08 -11.17 1.67
CA GLU A 298 -41.48 -11.52 1.38
C GLU A 298 -41.66 -12.91 0.78
N ARG A 299 -40.63 -13.41 0.07
CA ARG A 299 -40.77 -14.63 -0.75
C ARG A 299 -40.08 -15.87 -0.18
N PHE A 300 -39.12 -15.68 0.70
CA PHE A 300 -38.28 -16.76 1.19
C PHE A 300 -38.16 -16.76 2.73
N PRO A 301 -38.14 -17.93 3.37
CA PRO A 301 -37.97 -18.05 4.82
C PRO A 301 -36.52 -17.70 5.20
N LEU A 302 -36.31 -16.53 5.80
CA LEU A 302 -35.02 -16.00 6.16
C LEU A 302 -34.66 -16.29 7.61
N VAL A 303 -33.41 -16.63 7.87
CA VAL A 303 -32.79 -16.65 9.19
C VAL A 303 -32.02 -15.35 9.41
N ASP A 304 -31.21 -14.94 8.42
CA ASP A 304 -30.39 -13.73 8.46
C ASP A 304 -30.08 -13.23 7.04
N LEU A 305 -29.71 -11.95 6.97
CA LEU A 305 -29.25 -11.36 5.72
C LEU A 305 -28.19 -10.27 6.01
N SER A 306 -27.24 -10.14 5.09
CA SER A 306 -26.25 -9.09 5.13
C SER A 306 -25.93 -8.56 3.75
N VAL A 307 -25.67 -7.27 3.63
CA VAL A 307 -25.18 -6.63 2.39
C VAL A 307 -23.69 -6.46 2.51
N ARG A 308 -22.95 -6.98 1.54
CA ARG A 308 -21.51 -6.83 1.44
C ARG A 308 -21.17 -5.88 0.30
N GLU A 309 -20.31 -4.93 0.60
CA GLU A 309 -19.67 -4.10 -0.42
C GLU A 309 -18.73 -4.98 -1.27
N PRO A 310 -18.45 -4.59 -2.54
CA PRO A 310 -17.49 -5.31 -3.37
C PRO A 310 -16.13 -5.34 -2.66
N ASP A 311 -15.49 -6.49 -2.71
CA ASP A 311 -14.14 -6.64 -2.19
C ASP A 311 -13.19 -5.75 -3.03
N ILE A 312 -12.39 -4.93 -2.36
CA ILE A 312 -11.42 -4.06 -3.05
C ILE A 312 -10.46 -4.89 -3.90
N GLU A 313 -10.13 -6.13 -3.48
CA GLU A 313 -9.31 -7.06 -4.27
C GLU A 313 -9.92 -7.37 -5.63
N GLU A 314 -11.23 -7.63 -5.67
CA GLU A 314 -11.94 -7.89 -6.92
C GLU A 314 -12.00 -6.64 -7.82
N VAL A 315 -12.21 -5.47 -7.21
CA VAL A 315 -12.21 -4.19 -7.92
C VAL A 315 -10.85 -3.92 -8.56
N ILE A 316 -9.78 -4.10 -7.80
CA ILE A 316 -8.41 -3.93 -8.28
C ILE A 316 -8.08 -4.95 -9.37
N ALA A 317 -8.49 -6.21 -9.22
CA ALA A 317 -8.31 -7.24 -10.24
C ALA A 317 -9.01 -6.89 -11.56
N LYS A 318 -10.22 -6.32 -11.49
CA LYS A 318 -10.94 -5.82 -12.68
C LYS A 318 -10.24 -4.63 -13.34
N LEU A 319 -9.70 -3.70 -12.55
CA LEU A 319 -8.91 -2.57 -13.06
C LEU A 319 -7.67 -3.06 -13.81
N TYR A 320 -7.00 -4.10 -13.32
CA TYR A 320 -5.86 -4.72 -14.02
C TYR A 320 -6.28 -5.42 -15.29
N ALA A 321 -7.44 -6.11 -15.29
CA ALA A 321 -7.96 -6.77 -16.49
C ALA A 321 -8.42 -5.78 -17.58
N GLY A 322 -8.96 -4.62 -17.18
CA GLY A 322 -9.44 -3.56 -18.09
C GLY A 322 -8.34 -2.65 -18.64
N GLY A 323 -7.21 -2.51 -17.92
CA GLY A 323 -6.07 -1.65 -18.29
C GLY A 323 -5.13 -2.21 -19.37
N GLY A 324 -5.36 -3.44 -19.83
CA GLY A 324 -4.56 -4.07 -20.87
C GLY A 324 -4.71 -3.39 -22.23
N SER A 325 -3.75 -2.54 -22.61
CA SER A 325 -3.66 -1.93 -23.95
C SER A 325 -3.56 -3.03 -25.03
N PRO A 326 -4.17 -2.85 -26.22
CA PRO A 326 -4.12 -3.83 -27.32
C PRO A 326 -2.72 -4.23 -27.81
N ARG A 327 -1.67 -3.53 -27.35
CA ARG A 327 -0.28 -3.80 -27.73
C ARG A 327 0.37 -4.98 -26.99
N ASP A 328 -0.15 -5.41 -25.84
CA ASP A 328 0.46 -6.50 -25.05
C ASP A 328 -0.06 -7.89 -25.39
N ARG A 329 -1.16 -7.99 -26.16
CA ARG A 329 -1.72 -9.29 -26.63
C ARG A 329 -0.92 -9.93 -27.76
N ALA A 330 -0.02 -9.18 -28.42
CA ALA A 330 0.76 -9.69 -29.56
C ALA A 330 2.04 -10.44 -29.18
N VAL A 331 2.46 -10.41 -27.89
CA VAL A 331 3.72 -11.05 -27.45
C VAL A 331 3.49 -12.38 -26.72
N SER A 332 2.28 -12.63 -26.24
CA SER A 332 1.93 -13.87 -25.50
C SER A 332 1.61 -15.09 -26.39
N GLY A 333 1.61 -14.92 -27.71
CA GLY A 333 1.21 -15.96 -28.67
C GLY A 333 2.35 -16.70 -29.39
N MET A 334 3.62 -16.54 -28.98
CA MET A 334 4.77 -17.11 -29.70
C MET A 334 5.71 -17.97 -28.85
N ASP A 335 5.24 -18.59 -27.79
CA ASP A 335 5.99 -19.62 -27.07
C ASP A 335 5.18 -20.93 -26.97
N THR A 336 4.94 -21.55 -28.14
CA THR A 336 4.68 -22.99 -28.23
C THR A 336 5.05 -23.47 -29.64
N VAL A 337 6.30 -23.77 -29.86
CA VAL A 337 6.81 -24.87 -30.69
C VAL A 337 8.26 -25.12 -30.25
#